data_acb05e1202ce94f547aebfe632b798fd
#
_entry.id   acb05e1202ce94f547aebfe632b798fd
#
_cell.length_a   1.000
_cell.length_b   1.000
_cell.length_c   1.000
_cell.angle_alpha   90.00
_cell.angle_beta   90.00
_cell.angle_gamma   90.00
#
_symmetry.space_group_name_H-M   'P 1'
#
loop_
_entity.id
_entity.type
_entity.pdbx_description
1 polymer ?
#
loop_
_entity_poly.entity_id
_entity_poly.type
_entity_poly.pdbx_seq_one_letter_code
_entity_poly.pdbx_strand_id
1 'polypeptide(L)'
;MGGAPRDEAPLEAARRELREETGLRAERWSEIMTLHPSNSITDEVGYVYLAEVLTPGPTSFEETEDIEVRRLPLTEAVEMARDGRITDAISVAALFRVADIRKAFLP
;
A
#
# COMPACT_ATOMS: atom_id res chain seq x y z
N MET A 1 -0.52 -2.71 10.21
CA MET A 1 -1.22 -3.54 9.23
C MET A 1 -1.87 -4.72 9.89
N GLY A 2 -3.16 -4.75 9.88
CA GLY A 2 -3.86 -5.94 10.36
C GLY A 2 -3.72 -7.07 9.36
N GLY A 3 -3.55 -8.27 9.81
CA GLY A 3 -3.58 -9.42 8.94
C GLY A 3 -4.98 -9.68 8.43
N ALA A 4 -5.11 -10.32 7.28
CA ALA A 4 -6.40 -10.74 6.78
C ALA A 4 -6.93 -11.88 7.65
N PRO A 5 -8.24 -11.93 7.89
CA PRO A 5 -8.83 -13.13 8.47
C PRO A 5 -8.47 -14.35 7.64
N ARG A 6 -8.44 -15.49 8.26
CA ARG A 6 -7.96 -16.72 7.63
C ARG A 6 -8.69 -17.04 6.32
N ASP A 7 -9.98 -16.71 6.25
CA ASP A 7 -10.82 -16.99 5.11
C ASP A 7 -11.00 -15.80 4.17
N GLU A 8 -10.34 -14.68 4.44
CA GLU A 8 -10.44 -13.51 3.60
C GLU A 8 -9.34 -13.53 2.54
N ALA A 9 -9.72 -13.36 1.28
CA ALA A 9 -8.73 -13.26 0.20
C ALA A 9 -7.89 -12.00 0.35
N PRO A 10 -6.62 -12.03 -0.02
CA PRO A 10 -5.75 -10.86 0.12
C PRO A 10 -6.30 -9.59 -0.54
N LEU A 11 -6.88 -9.70 -1.72
CA LEU A 11 -7.46 -8.53 -2.39
C LEU A 11 -8.63 -7.94 -1.61
N GLU A 12 -9.48 -8.79 -1.06
CA GLU A 12 -10.61 -8.31 -0.27
C GLU A 12 -10.13 -7.63 1.01
N ALA A 13 -9.07 -8.16 1.61
CA ALA A 13 -8.46 -7.53 2.77
C ALA A 13 -7.92 -6.14 2.42
N ALA A 14 -7.25 -6.01 1.27
CA ALA A 14 -6.71 -4.74 0.82
C ALA A 14 -7.83 -3.72 0.58
N ARG A 15 -8.92 -4.15 -0.03
CA ARG A 15 -10.08 -3.28 -0.26
C ARG A 15 -10.68 -2.79 1.06
N ARG A 16 -10.83 -3.71 1.99
CA ARG A 16 -11.39 -3.38 3.30
C ARG A 16 -10.49 -2.39 4.04
N GLU A 17 -9.20 -2.65 4.05
CA GLU A 17 -8.25 -1.79 4.74
C GLU A 17 -8.18 -0.40 4.13
N LEU A 18 -8.26 -0.29 2.81
CA LEU A 18 -8.28 1.01 2.17
C LEU A 18 -9.48 1.83 2.65
N ARG A 19 -10.64 1.21 2.70
CA ARG A 19 -11.84 1.89 3.19
C ARG A 19 -11.72 2.31 4.65
N GLU A 20 -11.23 1.39 5.48
CA GLU A 20 -11.13 1.63 6.92
C GLU A 20 -10.11 2.70 7.26
N GLU A 21 -9.00 2.70 6.57
CA GLU A 21 -7.90 3.61 6.87
C GLU A 21 -8.02 4.97 6.21
N THR A 22 -8.62 5.04 5.04
CA THR A 22 -8.66 6.28 4.27
C THR A 22 -10.06 6.75 3.90
N GLY A 23 -11.04 5.88 3.99
CA GLY A 23 -12.38 6.19 3.48
C GLY A 23 -12.49 6.13 1.97
N LEU A 24 -11.43 5.76 1.27
CA LEU A 24 -11.42 5.72 -0.18
C LEU A 24 -11.81 4.36 -0.72
N ARG A 25 -12.32 4.37 -1.95
CA ARG A 25 -12.56 3.18 -2.75
C ARG A 25 -11.84 3.34 -4.06
N ALA A 26 -11.45 2.23 -4.67
CA ALA A 26 -10.75 2.24 -5.95
C ALA A 26 -11.49 1.36 -6.93
N GLU A 27 -11.52 1.78 -8.19
CA GLU A 27 -12.14 0.98 -9.25
C GLU A 27 -11.17 -0.02 -9.86
N ARG A 28 -9.88 0.29 -9.82
CA ARG A 28 -8.87 -0.56 -10.44
C ARG A 28 -7.88 -1.05 -9.41
N TRP A 29 -7.71 -2.37 -9.35
CA TRP A 29 -6.79 -3.02 -8.43
C TRP A 29 -5.84 -3.91 -9.21
N SER A 30 -4.56 -3.78 -8.97
CA SER A 30 -3.54 -4.60 -9.60
C SER A 30 -2.59 -5.12 -8.55
N GLU A 31 -2.35 -6.42 -8.55
CA GLU A 31 -1.31 -6.97 -7.69
C GLU A 31 0.02 -6.70 -8.38
N ILE A 32 0.87 -5.92 -7.77
CA ILE A 32 2.13 -5.51 -8.39
C ILE A 32 3.34 -6.21 -7.82
N MET A 33 3.17 -6.88 -6.69
CA MET A 33 4.33 -7.47 -6.02
C MET A 33 3.89 -8.45 -4.95
N THR A 34 4.63 -9.54 -4.82
CA THR A 34 4.54 -10.46 -3.71
C THR A 34 5.87 -10.42 -2.97
N LEU A 35 5.82 -10.26 -1.68
CA LEU A 35 7.03 -10.11 -0.87
C LEU A 35 7.07 -11.13 0.24
N HIS A 36 8.28 -11.58 0.54
CA HIS A 36 8.54 -12.40 1.71
C HIS A 36 9.41 -11.57 2.64
N PRO A 37 8.84 -11.01 3.72
CA PRO A 37 9.63 -10.16 4.63
C PRO A 37 10.84 -10.87 5.22
N SER A 38 10.73 -12.18 5.42
CA SER A 38 11.86 -12.96 5.88
C SER A 38 11.74 -14.39 5.37
N ASN A 39 12.71 -14.82 4.56
CA ASN A 39 12.71 -16.16 4.01
C ASN A 39 13.17 -17.23 4.99
N SER A 40 13.92 -16.83 6.00
CA SER A 40 14.58 -17.81 6.86
C SER A 40 13.93 -17.97 8.22
N ILE A 41 13.03 -17.06 8.59
CA ILE A 41 12.46 -17.02 9.94
C ILE A 41 10.97 -17.28 9.94
N THR A 42 10.23 -16.77 8.95
CA THR A 42 8.78 -16.87 8.92
C THR A 42 8.27 -17.30 7.55
N ASP A 43 7.03 -17.77 7.52
CA ASP A 43 6.32 -18.09 6.29
C ASP A 43 5.52 -16.90 5.79
N GLU A 44 5.73 -15.73 6.38
CA GLU A 44 4.91 -14.56 6.09
C GLU A 44 5.05 -14.14 4.63
N VAL A 45 3.92 -13.84 4.02
CA VAL A 45 3.85 -13.38 2.64
C VAL A 45 3.09 -12.07 2.61
N GLY A 46 3.66 -11.07 1.96
CA GLY A 46 3.00 -9.80 1.75
C GLY A 46 2.57 -9.65 0.30
N TYR A 47 1.34 -9.21 0.11
CA TYR A 47 0.82 -8.91 -1.23
C TYR A 47 0.64 -7.41 -1.34
N VAL A 48 1.19 -6.82 -2.38
CA VAL A 48 1.10 -5.37 -2.60
C VAL A 48 0.21 -5.11 -3.80
N TYR A 49 -0.77 -4.26 -3.59
CA TYR A 49 -1.73 -3.89 -4.63
C TYR A 49 -1.64 -2.41 -4.95
N LEU A 50 -1.78 -2.10 -6.22
CA LEU A 50 -1.93 -0.73 -6.68
C LEU A 50 -3.42 -0.46 -6.85
N ALA A 51 -3.93 0.52 -6.12
CA ALA A 51 -5.34 0.92 -6.20
C ALA A 51 -5.43 2.22 -6.97
N GLU A 52 -6.21 2.22 -8.03
CA GLU A 52 -6.33 3.38 -8.92
C GLU A 52 -7.79 3.75 -9.14
N VAL A 53 -8.00 4.96 -9.62
CA VAL A 53 -9.32 5.54 -9.84
C VAL A 53 -10.05 5.60 -8.49
N LEU A 54 -9.51 6.44 -7.63
CA LEU A 54 -9.99 6.54 -6.25
C LEU A 54 -11.21 7.45 -6.16
N THR A 55 -12.18 7.03 -5.34
CA THR A 55 -13.34 7.85 -5.03
C THR A 55 -13.55 7.86 -3.53
N PRO A 56 -13.91 9.02 -2.96
CA PRO A 56 -14.28 9.06 -1.55
C PRO A 56 -15.58 8.31 -1.33
N GLY A 57 -15.65 7.58 -0.25
CA GLY A 57 -16.87 6.91 0.15
C GLY A 57 -17.23 7.33 1.58
N PRO A 58 -18.29 6.71 2.14
CA PRO A 58 -18.59 6.95 3.54
C PRO A 58 -17.37 6.61 4.40
N THR A 59 -17.04 7.50 5.31
CA THR A 59 -15.91 7.32 6.19
C THR A 59 -16.18 6.20 7.15
N SER A 60 -15.29 5.25 7.22
CA SER A 60 -15.44 4.11 8.12
C SER A 60 -14.17 3.84 8.89
N PHE A 61 -13.20 4.73 8.81
CA PHE A 61 -11.97 4.54 9.56
C PHE A 61 -12.21 4.85 11.04
N GLU A 62 -11.49 4.13 11.88
CA GLU A 62 -11.59 4.30 13.32
C GLU A 62 -10.73 5.47 13.74
N GLU A 63 -11.32 6.42 14.46
CA GLU A 63 -10.56 7.55 14.96
C GLU A 63 -9.53 7.14 16.00
N THR A 64 -9.70 5.96 16.57
CA THR A 64 -8.76 5.45 17.56
C THR A 64 -7.47 4.91 16.93
N GLU A 65 -7.46 4.71 15.62
CA GLU A 65 -6.27 4.24 14.96
C GLU A 65 -5.31 5.40 14.74
N ASP A 66 -4.06 5.16 15.09
CA ASP A 66 -3.02 6.18 14.99
C ASP A 66 -2.38 6.11 13.60
N ILE A 67 -3.21 6.29 12.58
CA ILE A 67 -2.77 6.22 11.19
C ILE A 67 -2.87 7.60 10.57
N GLU A 68 -1.76 8.06 10.04
CA GLU A 68 -1.72 9.32 9.32
C GLU A 68 -1.70 9.02 7.82
N VAL A 69 -2.69 9.55 7.10
CA VAL A 69 -2.78 9.40 5.65
C VAL A 69 -2.35 10.71 5.01
N ARG A 70 -1.39 10.62 4.11
CA ARG A 70 -0.88 11.79 3.40
C ARG A 70 -1.06 11.61 1.90
N ARG A 71 -1.41 12.70 1.23
CA ARG A 71 -1.52 12.72 -0.21
C ARG A 71 -0.32 13.47 -0.76
N LEU A 72 0.49 12.76 -1.56
CA LEU A 72 1.72 13.31 -2.10
C LEU A 72 1.82 13.01 -3.59
N PRO A 73 2.50 13.86 -4.34
CA PRO A 73 2.89 13.45 -5.70
C PRO A 73 3.73 12.18 -5.64
N LEU A 74 3.55 11.30 -6.60
CA LEU A 74 4.28 10.04 -6.61
C LEU A 74 5.79 10.28 -6.63
N THR A 75 6.24 11.25 -7.44
CA THR A 75 7.66 11.57 -7.52
C THR A 75 8.25 11.98 -6.17
N GLU A 76 7.48 12.71 -5.38
CA GLU A 76 7.92 13.10 -4.04
C GLU A 76 8.01 11.89 -3.12
N ALA A 77 7.01 11.00 -3.17
CA ALA A 77 7.03 9.79 -2.34
C ALA A 77 8.21 8.89 -2.70
N VAL A 78 8.50 8.76 -4.00
CA VAL A 78 9.66 7.99 -4.46
C VAL A 78 10.96 8.60 -3.97
N GLU A 79 11.05 9.93 -4.00
CA GLU A 79 12.25 10.60 -3.50
C GLU A 79 12.44 10.38 -2.00
N MET A 80 11.34 10.34 -1.25
CA MET A 80 11.39 10.05 0.18
C MET A 80 11.87 8.62 0.46
N ALA A 81 11.54 7.69 -0.42
CA ALA A 81 12.06 6.33 -0.32
C ALA A 81 13.54 6.28 -0.68
N ARG A 82 13.94 7.09 -1.66
CA ARG A 82 15.33 7.12 -2.12
C ARG A 82 16.27 7.74 -1.10
N ASP A 83 15.83 8.80 -0.44
CA ASP A 83 16.71 9.55 0.45
C ASP A 83 16.65 9.10 1.91
N GLY A 84 15.86 8.07 2.20
CA GLY A 84 15.83 7.49 3.53
C GLY A 84 14.80 8.08 4.47
N ARG A 85 13.93 8.97 4.01
CA ARG A 85 12.84 9.47 4.85
C ARG A 85 11.76 8.42 5.05
N ILE A 86 11.57 7.52 4.08
CA ILE A 86 10.70 6.35 4.22
C ILE A 86 11.61 5.14 4.32
N THR A 87 11.52 4.42 5.41
CA THR A 87 12.42 3.31 5.70
C THR A 87 11.73 1.96 5.84
N ASP A 88 10.41 1.94 5.88
CA ASP A 88 9.67 0.68 5.94
C ASP A 88 9.92 -0.12 4.68
N ALA A 89 10.39 -1.35 4.83
CA ALA A 89 10.83 -2.17 3.70
C ALA A 89 9.75 -2.38 2.65
N ILE A 90 8.55 -2.68 3.07
CA ILE A 90 7.45 -2.92 2.14
C ILE A 90 7.08 -1.64 1.40
N SER A 91 7.03 -0.53 2.11
CA SER A 91 6.72 0.76 1.51
C SER A 91 7.76 1.19 0.49
N VAL A 92 9.04 1.01 0.83
CA VAL A 92 10.15 1.35 -0.08
C VAL A 92 10.05 0.51 -1.35
N ALA A 93 9.89 -0.81 -1.20
CA ALA A 93 9.79 -1.70 -2.34
C ALA A 93 8.58 -1.36 -3.21
N ALA A 94 7.43 -1.11 -2.59
CA ALA A 94 6.21 -0.78 -3.31
C ALA A 94 6.34 0.52 -4.09
N LEU A 95 6.94 1.54 -3.49
CA LEU A 95 7.12 2.84 -4.15
C LEU A 95 8.03 2.72 -5.37
N PHE A 96 9.14 2.00 -5.27
CA PHE A 96 9.99 1.81 -6.42
C PHE A 96 9.33 0.97 -7.51
N ARG A 97 8.51 0.00 -7.12
CA ARG A 97 7.78 -0.80 -8.09
C ARG A 97 6.77 0.04 -8.85
N VAL A 98 6.00 0.87 -8.14
CA VAL A 98 5.04 1.76 -8.79
C VAL A 98 5.75 2.78 -9.67
N ALA A 99 6.88 3.31 -9.21
CA ALA A 99 7.67 4.24 -10.00
C ALA A 99 8.14 3.60 -11.31
N ASP A 100 8.57 2.35 -11.26
CA ASP A 100 8.99 1.62 -12.44
C ASP A 100 7.82 1.43 -13.41
N ILE A 101 6.67 1.00 -12.90
CA ILE A 101 5.47 0.80 -13.70
C ILE A 101 5.05 2.11 -14.37
N ARG A 102 5.09 3.21 -13.64
CA ARG A 102 4.67 4.52 -14.12
C ARG A 102 5.78 5.32 -14.78
N LYS A 103 7.01 4.81 -14.82
CA LYS A 103 8.17 5.53 -15.32
C LYS A 103 8.42 6.84 -14.56
N ALA A 104 8.11 6.85 -13.27
CA ALA A 104 8.19 8.07 -12.45
C ALA A 104 9.61 8.45 -12.05
N PHE A 105 10.60 7.63 -12.31
CA PHE A 105 12.00 7.98 -12.10
C PHE A 105 12.55 8.81 -13.24
N LEU A 106 11.96 8.71 -14.42
CA LEU A 106 12.53 9.32 -15.60
C LEU A 106 12.37 10.82 -15.53
N PRO A 107 13.42 11.56 -15.85
CA PRO A 107 13.34 13.01 -15.87
C PRO A 107 12.43 13.51 -16.97
#